data_7d31f683bebc906f1e923e71a49b839d
#
_entry.id   7d31f683bebc906f1e923e71a49b839d
#
_cell.length_a   1.000
_cell.length_b   1.000
_cell.length_c   1.000
_cell.angle_alpha   90.00
_cell.angle_beta   90.00
_cell.angle_gamma   90.00
#
_symmetry.space_group_name_H-M   'P 1'
#
loop_
_entity.id
_entity.type
_entity.pdbx_description
1 polymer ?
#
loop_
_entity_poly.entity_id
_entity_poly.type
_entity_poly.pdbx_seq_one_letter_code
_entity_poly.pdbx_strand_id
1 'polypeptide(L)'
;MSRSRPGGATGNSRAVAAQLLDRIEGDGAFANLVLASAKLPERDAGLITELVYGVTRMRRALDHLIDAFVSEPPDLATRNLLRVGAYQLHMLDTPAYAAVSETVEAAPRRQRGFVNAVLRRVGELEPAWPTEAVRLSYPDWMVARLEHDLGADDAHAALEQMNRPAEVSTRPDGYVQDLASQWVAELVDPQPGERVLDMCAGPGGKATALAGSDATVVAADSRRHRASLVADNAAKTGVSLAGAVAANGLRSPFRPGTFDRVLVDAPCSGLGVLGRRADARWRVEPDDVEELARLQAELVGAAFGLIRPGGAVIYSVCTMTRPETVAIDEFVAQEHPDAAIVPITDSRWRSHGRGALVLPQDHRTDGMFAVIYKTSGG
;
A
#
# COMPACT_ATOMS: atom_id res chain seq x y z
N MET A 1 -35.85 3.74 -36.34
CA MET A 1 -34.53 3.29 -35.85
C MET A 1 -33.71 4.53 -35.49
N SER A 2 -33.87 5.02 -34.26
CA SER A 2 -33.15 6.18 -33.72
C SER A 2 -31.89 5.65 -33.03
N ARG A 3 -30.72 5.93 -33.56
CA ARG A 3 -29.42 5.65 -32.92
C ARG A 3 -29.19 6.73 -31.90
N SER A 4 -29.38 6.41 -30.61
CA SER A 4 -28.92 7.22 -29.50
C SER A 4 -27.39 7.29 -29.54
N ARG A 5 -26.87 8.49 -29.77
CA ARG A 5 -25.44 8.82 -29.57
C ARG A 5 -25.10 8.64 -28.10
N PRO A 6 -23.98 8.01 -27.74
CA PRO A 6 -23.48 8.06 -26.38
C PRO A 6 -23.02 9.49 -26.11
N GLY A 7 -23.81 10.23 -25.32
CA GLY A 7 -23.44 11.54 -24.80
C GLY A 7 -22.18 11.39 -23.96
N GLY A 8 -21.11 12.10 -24.33
CA GLY A 8 -19.95 12.29 -23.50
C GLY A 8 -20.40 12.88 -22.15
N ALA A 9 -20.11 12.19 -21.07
CA ALA A 9 -20.51 12.60 -19.73
C ALA A 9 -19.70 13.84 -19.32
N THR A 10 -20.27 15.03 -19.52
CA THR A 10 -19.99 16.22 -18.70
C THR A 10 -20.71 16.01 -17.37
N GLY A 11 -20.34 14.96 -16.64
CA GLY A 11 -20.94 14.63 -15.37
C GLY A 11 -20.31 15.47 -14.26
N ASN A 12 -21.13 15.94 -13.31
CA ASN A 12 -20.68 16.55 -12.07
C ASN A 12 -19.62 15.64 -11.42
N SER A 13 -18.40 16.16 -11.13
CA SER A 13 -17.26 15.43 -10.60
C SER A 13 -17.59 14.65 -9.31
N ARG A 14 -18.53 15.18 -8.48
CA ARG A 14 -19.00 14.53 -7.24
C ARG A 14 -19.84 13.30 -7.54
N ALA A 15 -20.67 13.35 -8.58
CA ALA A 15 -21.43 12.18 -9.02
C ALA A 15 -20.52 11.07 -9.54
N VAL A 16 -19.49 11.43 -10.33
CA VAL A 16 -18.49 10.48 -10.83
C VAL A 16 -17.72 9.84 -9.66
N ALA A 17 -17.25 10.66 -8.73
CA ALA A 17 -16.54 10.17 -7.55
C ALA A 17 -17.40 9.20 -6.72
N ALA A 18 -18.67 9.54 -6.45
CA ALA A 18 -19.59 8.67 -5.72
C ALA A 18 -19.84 7.34 -6.44
N GLN A 19 -20.01 7.33 -7.77
CA GLN A 19 -20.16 6.10 -8.55
C GLN A 19 -18.89 5.20 -8.50
N LEU A 20 -17.70 5.80 -8.49
CA LEU A 20 -16.47 5.04 -8.34
C LEU A 20 -16.34 4.45 -6.93
N LEU A 21 -16.75 5.18 -5.90
CA LEU A 21 -16.82 4.70 -4.52
C LEU A 21 -17.83 3.54 -4.38
N ASP A 22 -18.99 3.60 -5.07
CA ASP A 22 -19.96 2.49 -5.08
C ASP A 22 -19.31 1.20 -5.62
N ARG A 23 -18.48 1.30 -6.65
CA ARG A 23 -17.74 0.14 -7.18
C ARG A 23 -16.68 -0.37 -6.22
N ILE A 24 -15.98 0.52 -5.52
CA ILE A 24 -14.94 0.16 -4.56
C ILE A 24 -15.55 -0.56 -3.35
N GLU A 25 -16.65 -0.05 -2.81
CA GLU A 25 -17.27 -0.61 -1.61
C GLU A 25 -18.30 -1.72 -1.93
N GLY A 26 -19.15 -1.51 -2.93
CA GLY A 26 -20.21 -2.46 -3.29
C GLY A 26 -19.72 -3.68 -4.06
N ASP A 27 -18.84 -3.48 -5.05
CA ASP A 27 -18.31 -4.58 -5.89
C ASP A 27 -16.98 -5.14 -5.34
N GLY A 28 -16.43 -4.55 -4.28
CA GLY A 28 -15.13 -4.95 -3.74
C GLY A 28 -13.95 -4.64 -4.68
N ALA A 29 -14.10 -3.68 -5.61
CA ALA A 29 -13.05 -3.34 -6.56
C ALA A 29 -11.90 -2.55 -5.90
N PHE A 30 -10.68 -2.68 -6.41
CA PHE A 30 -9.53 -1.94 -5.89
C PHE A 30 -9.54 -0.49 -6.39
N ALA A 31 -9.35 0.48 -5.50
CA ALA A 31 -9.46 1.91 -5.80
C ALA A 31 -8.53 2.34 -6.95
N ASN A 32 -7.28 1.87 -6.97
CA ASN A 32 -6.31 2.16 -8.01
C ASN A 32 -6.74 1.59 -9.39
N LEU A 33 -7.34 0.39 -9.41
CA LEU A 33 -7.82 -0.23 -10.66
C LEU A 33 -9.08 0.45 -11.18
N VAL A 34 -9.99 0.83 -10.28
CA VAL A 34 -11.20 1.58 -10.62
C VAL A 34 -10.83 2.91 -11.26
N LEU A 35 -9.92 3.67 -10.64
CA LEU A 35 -9.46 4.96 -11.17
C LEU A 35 -8.69 4.81 -12.50
N ALA A 36 -7.78 3.84 -12.60
CA ALA A 36 -7.01 3.58 -13.82
C ALA A 36 -7.89 3.17 -15.01
N SER A 37 -9.01 2.47 -14.76
CA SER A 37 -9.97 2.06 -15.79
C SER A 37 -11.00 3.14 -16.14
N ALA A 38 -11.16 4.16 -15.29
CA ALA A 38 -12.14 5.22 -15.49
C ALA A 38 -11.64 6.22 -16.55
N LYS A 39 -12.49 6.52 -17.54
CA LYS A 39 -12.24 7.60 -18.50
C LYS A 39 -12.63 8.93 -17.85
N LEU A 40 -11.76 9.47 -17.02
CA LEU A 40 -12.01 10.74 -16.34
C LEU A 40 -11.84 11.92 -17.30
N PRO A 41 -12.68 12.98 -17.19
CA PRO A 41 -12.44 14.23 -17.86
C PRO A 41 -11.13 14.85 -17.39
N GLU A 42 -10.24 15.22 -18.28
CA GLU A 42 -8.89 15.73 -17.94
C GLU A 42 -8.95 16.91 -16.95
N ARG A 43 -9.88 17.83 -17.15
CA ARG A 43 -10.09 18.99 -16.28
C ARG A 43 -10.43 18.60 -14.83
N ASP A 44 -11.17 17.52 -14.62
CA ASP A 44 -11.75 17.13 -13.33
C ASP A 44 -11.04 15.91 -12.70
N ALA A 45 -10.11 15.30 -13.44
CA ALA A 45 -9.44 14.05 -13.03
C ALA A 45 -8.75 14.17 -11.67
N GLY A 46 -8.06 15.29 -11.41
CA GLY A 46 -7.41 15.55 -10.12
C GLY A 46 -8.40 15.58 -8.96
N LEU A 47 -9.51 16.34 -9.11
CA LEU A 47 -10.53 16.42 -8.07
C LEU A 47 -11.22 15.06 -7.85
N ILE A 48 -11.59 14.36 -8.92
CA ILE A 48 -12.22 13.04 -8.80
C ILE A 48 -11.29 12.05 -8.08
N THR A 49 -10.01 12.04 -8.44
CA THR A 49 -9.01 11.20 -7.81
C THR A 49 -8.87 11.53 -6.32
N GLU A 50 -8.79 12.81 -5.96
CA GLU A 50 -8.73 13.25 -4.57
C GLU A 50 -9.97 12.84 -3.79
N LEU A 51 -11.18 13.06 -4.34
CA LEU A 51 -12.42 12.67 -3.70
C LEU A 51 -12.51 11.15 -3.47
N VAL A 52 -12.12 10.35 -4.46
CA VAL A 52 -12.18 8.87 -4.34
C VAL A 52 -11.18 8.37 -3.30
N TYR A 53 -9.92 8.77 -3.37
CA TYR A 53 -8.93 8.31 -2.38
C TYR A 53 -9.17 8.92 -1.00
N GLY A 54 -9.53 10.20 -0.92
CA GLY A 54 -9.76 10.90 0.34
C GLY A 54 -10.96 10.33 1.09
N VAL A 55 -12.09 10.13 0.42
CA VAL A 55 -13.27 9.48 1.01
C VAL A 55 -12.96 8.05 1.42
N THR A 56 -12.21 7.29 0.60
CA THR A 56 -11.81 5.92 0.95
C THR A 56 -10.94 5.92 2.22
N ARG A 57 -9.99 6.85 2.36
CA ARG A 57 -9.16 6.98 3.57
C ARG A 57 -10.01 7.36 4.78
N MET A 58 -10.82 8.39 4.64
CA MET A 58 -11.54 9.01 5.76
C MET A 58 -12.94 8.43 6.00
N ARG A 59 -13.25 7.26 5.41
CA ARG A 59 -14.59 6.66 5.42
C ARG A 59 -15.23 6.62 6.81
N ARG A 60 -14.51 6.10 7.82
CA ARG A 60 -15.03 5.93 9.17
C ARG A 60 -15.26 7.27 9.87
N ALA A 61 -14.33 8.21 9.72
CA ALA A 61 -14.46 9.55 10.26
C ALA A 61 -15.65 10.29 9.62
N LEU A 62 -15.79 10.20 8.29
CA LEU A 62 -16.91 10.81 7.57
C LEU A 62 -18.26 10.18 7.97
N ASP A 63 -18.30 8.86 8.13
CA ASP A 63 -19.52 8.20 8.62
C ASP A 63 -19.89 8.66 10.02
N HIS A 64 -18.93 8.82 10.92
CA HIS A 64 -19.18 9.36 12.27
C HIS A 64 -19.83 10.76 12.22
N LEU A 65 -19.35 11.66 11.36
CA LEU A 65 -19.91 12.99 11.19
C LEU A 65 -21.34 12.97 10.60
N ILE A 66 -21.58 12.09 9.63
CA ILE A 66 -22.86 11.95 8.94
C ILE A 66 -23.90 11.32 9.88
N ASP A 67 -23.52 10.26 10.60
CA ASP A 67 -24.43 9.47 11.45
C ASP A 67 -25.00 10.28 12.63
N ALA A 68 -24.35 11.37 13.02
CA ALA A 68 -24.90 12.33 13.98
C ALA A 68 -26.23 12.97 13.50
N PHE A 69 -26.53 12.91 12.20
CA PHE A 69 -27.70 13.58 11.59
C PHE A 69 -28.59 12.66 10.76
N VAL A 70 -28.35 11.36 10.80
CA VAL A 70 -29.08 10.36 10.02
C VAL A 70 -29.66 9.33 10.98
N SER A 71 -30.98 9.24 11.06
CA SER A 71 -31.69 8.30 11.95
C SER A 71 -31.70 6.87 11.42
N GLU A 72 -31.74 6.70 10.10
CA GLU A 72 -31.70 5.40 9.42
C GLU A 72 -30.62 5.42 8.34
N PRO A 73 -29.76 4.37 8.24
CA PRO A 73 -28.72 4.33 7.23
C PRO A 73 -29.29 4.47 5.82
N PRO A 74 -28.83 5.44 5.02
CA PRO A 74 -29.24 5.55 3.62
C PRO A 74 -28.64 4.41 2.78
N ASP A 75 -29.14 4.25 1.56
CA ASP A 75 -28.52 3.36 0.58
C ASP A 75 -27.06 3.77 0.30
N LEU A 76 -26.23 2.80 -0.20
CA LEU A 76 -24.80 3.00 -0.41
C LEU A 76 -24.49 4.21 -1.30
N ALA A 77 -25.24 4.38 -2.39
CA ALA A 77 -25.01 5.49 -3.32
C ALA A 77 -25.26 6.87 -2.66
N THR A 78 -26.32 6.97 -1.86
CA THR A 78 -26.61 8.17 -1.07
C THR A 78 -25.55 8.38 0.02
N ARG A 79 -25.11 7.30 0.71
CA ARG A 79 -24.05 7.36 1.70
C ARG A 79 -22.74 7.90 1.09
N ASN A 80 -22.35 7.40 -0.08
CA ASN A 80 -21.13 7.85 -0.76
C ASN A 80 -21.23 9.31 -1.24
N LEU A 81 -22.39 9.76 -1.68
CA LEU A 81 -22.62 11.21 -1.95
C LEU A 81 -22.45 12.06 -0.68
N LEU A 82 -23.01 11.63 0.45
CA LEU A 82 -22.84 12.32 1.72
C LEU A 82 -21.37 12.36 2.16
N ARG A 83 -20.65 11.24 2.02
CA ARG A 83 -19.20 11.17 2.31
C ARG A 83 -18.41 12.14 1.42
N VAL A 84 -18.72 12.21 0.12
CA VAL A 84 -18.08 13.16 -0.82
C VAL A 84 -18.33 14.60 -0.38
N GLY A 85 -19.54 14.94 0.05
CA GLY A 85 -19.87 16.27 0.57
C GLY A 85 -19.15 16.57 1.89
N ALA A 86 -19.22 15.66 2.86
CA ALA A 86 -18.59 15.79 4.17
C ALA A 86 -17.04 15.89 4.04
N TYR A 87 -16.42 15.13 3.13
CA TYR A 87 -14.99 15.22 2.85
C TYR A 87 -14.58 16.62 2.36
N GLN A 88 -15.36 17.21 1.45
CA GLN A 88 -15.11 18.57 0.97
C GLN A 88 -15.28 19.63 2.07
N LEU A 89 -16.22 19.40 3.01
CA LEU A 89 -16.51 20.34 4.10
C LEU A 89 -15.45 20.34 5.21
N HIS A 90 -14.86 19.18 5.51
CA HIS A 90 -13.97 19.01 6.66
C HIS A 90 -12.52 18.72 6.33
N MET A 91 -12.24 18.24 5.11
CA MET A 91 -10.88 17.77 4.75
C MET A 91 -10.28 18.52 3.56
N LEU A 92 -11.09 19.33 2.85
CA LEU A 92 -10.61 20.16 1.75
C LEU A 92 -10.96 21.64 2.01
N ASP A 93 -10.16 22.54 1.45
CA ASP A 93 -10.42 24.00 1.47
C ASP A 93 -11.53 24.41 0.48
N THR A 94 -12.59 23.61 0.39
CA THR A 94 -13.71 23.90 -0.50
C THR A 94 -14.70 24.80 0.24
N PRO A 95 -15.10 25.95 -0.34
CA PRO A 95 -16.13 26.80 0.29
C PRO A 95 -17.41 25.98 0.56
N ALA A 96 -17.93 26.09 1.78
CA ALA A 96 -19.06 25.25 2.25
C ALA A 96 -20.28 25.30 1.32
N TYR A 97 -20.61 26.49 0.78
CA TYR A 97 -21.72 26.64 -0.16
C TYR A 97 -21.49 25.82 -1.45
N ALA A 98 -20.25 25.77 -1.95
CA ALA A 98 -19.91 25.01 -3.16
C ALA A 98 -19.90 23.50 -2.88
N ALA A 99 -19.31 23.07 -1.76
CA ALA A 99 -19.33 21.67 -1.34
C ALA A 99 -20.75 21.13 -1.24
N VAL A 100 -21.65 21.88 -0.61
CA VAL A 100 -23.07 21.49 -0.45
C VAL A 100 -23.80 21.54 -1.80
N SER A 101 -23.79 22.69 -2.53
CA SER A 101 -24.60 22.84 -3.74
C SER A 101 -24.24 21.84 -4.83
N GLU A 102 -22.95 21.65 -5.10
CA GLU A 102 -22.45 20.73 -6.13
C GLU A 102 -22.74 19.26 -5.80
N THR A 103 -22.68 18.90 -4.50
CA THR A 103 -23.03 17.54 -4.06
C THR A 103 -24.55 17.31 -4.13
N VAL A 104 -25.35 18.31 -3.78
CA VAL A 104 -26.82 18.25 -3.93
C VAL A 104 -27.22 18.12 -5.40
N GLU A 105 -26.54 18.83 -6.30
CA GLU A 105 -26.80 18.69 -7.75
C GLU A 105 -26.47 17.28 -8.26
N ALA A 106 -25.43 16.65 -7.73
CA ALA A 106 -25.04 15.28 -8.04
C ALA A 106 -26.09 14.24 -7.59
N ALA A 107 -26.90 14.57 -6.60
CA ALA A 107 -27.92 13.67 -6.05
C ALA A 107 -29.16 13.53 -6.97
N PRO A 108 -29.78 12.33 -7.01
CA PRO A 108 -31.10 12.16 -7.62
C PRO A 108 -32.12 13.14 -7.06
N ARG A 109 -33.00 13.67 -7.91
CA ARG A 109 -33.97 14.72 -7.52
C ARG A 109 -34.73 14.44 -6.21
N ARG A 110 -35.14 13.21 -6.00
CA ARG A 110 -35.85 12.75 -4.79
C ARG A 110 -35.00 12.82 -3.51
N GLN A 111 -33.68 12.75 -3.61
CA GLN A 111 -32.74 12.71 -2.47
C GLN A 111 -32.13 14.09 -2.18
N ARG A 112 -32.26 15.08 -3.08
CA ARG A 112 -31.61 16.38 -2.94
C ARG A 112 -31.95 17.10 -1.64
N GLY A 113 -33.22 17.05 -1.21
CA GLY A 113 -33.63 17.63 0.06
C GLY A 113 -32.95 17.00 1.27
N PHE A 114 -32.88 15.70 1.29
CA PHE A 114 -32.19 14.94 2.34
C PHE A 114 -30.68 15.23 2.36
N VAL A 115 -30.01 15.12 1.21
CA VAL A 115 -28.56 15.39 1.09
C VAL A 115 -28.25 16.82 1.54
N ASN A 116 -29.04 17.80 1.11
CA ASN A 116 -28.86 19.20 1.52
C ASN A 116 -29.03 19.41 3.04
N ALA A 117 -30.06 18.81 3.63
CA ALA A 117 -30.33 18.94 5.06
C ALA A 117 -29.19 18.34 5.92
N VAL A 118 -28.70 17.15 5.55
CA VAL A 118 -27.60 16.47 6.24
C VAL A 118 -26.30 17.27 6.09
N LEU A 119 -25.89 17.62 4.86
CA LEU A 119 -24.62 18.29 4.61
C LEU A 119 -24.52 19.68 5.23
N ARG A 120 -25.61 20.43 5.31
CA ARG A 120 -25.62 21.72 6.02
C ARG A 120 -25.31 21.54 7.51
N ARG A 121 -25.93 20.55 8.15
CA ARG A 121 -25.69 20.25 9.57
C ARG A 121 -24.27 19.69 9.80
N VAL A 122 -23.79 18.83 8.90
CA VAL A 122 -22.40 18.34 8.93
C VAL A 122 -21.42 19.51 8.81
N GLY A 123 -21.67 20.48 7.92
CA GLY A 123 -20.78 21.63 7.73
C GLY A 123 -20.75 22.61 8.91
N GLU A 124 -21.75 22.59 9.80
CA GLU A 124 -21.82 23.40 11.03
C GLU A 124 -21.26 22.66 12.26
N LEU A 125 -20.97 21.35 12.11
CA LEU A 125 -20.50 20.51 13.21
C LEU A 125 -19.01 20.74 13.48
N GLU A 126 -18.65 21.04 14.72
CA GLU A 126 -17.27 20.89 15.19
C GLU A 126 -17.02 19.42 15.52
N PRO A 127 -16.07 18.76 14.83
CA PRO A 127 -15.85 17.33 15.03
C PRO A 127 -15.40 16.98 16.44
N ALA A 128 -16.12 16.09 17.11
CA ALA A 128 -15.72 15.47 18.38
C ALA A 128 -15.53 13.97 18.14
N TRP A 129 -14.34 13.49 18.36
CA TRP A 129 -13.95 12.12 18.04
C TRP A 129 -14.01 11.21 19.28
N PRO A 130 -14.77 10.10 19.23
CA PRO A 130 -14.90 9.22 20.39
C PRO A 130 -13.62 8.42 20.68
N THR A 131 -12.82 8.14 19.64
CA THR A 131 -11.53 7.42 19.73
C THR A 131 -10.58 7.93 18.66
N GLU A 132 -9.27 7.71 18.86
CA GLU A 132 -8.24 7.97 17.86
C GLU A 132 -8.48 7.17 16.58
N ALA A 133 -8.96 5.95 16.68
CA ALA A 133 -9.28 5.12 15.51
C ALA A 133 -10.38 5.72 14.64
N VAL A 134 -11.40 6.37 15.23
CA VAL A 134 -12.41 7.12 14.48
C VAL A 134 -11.82 8.39 13.88
N ARG A 135 -11.04 9.15 14.65
CA ARG A 135 -10.38 10.39 14.19
C ARG A 135 -9.47 10.12 13.00
N LEU A 136 -8.63 9.10 13.12
CA LEU A 136 -7.68 8.68 12.10
C LEU A 136 -8.32 7.86 10.97
N SER A 137 -9.57 7.44 11.14
CA SER A 137 -10.35 6.66 10.16
C SER A 137 -9.72 5.32 9.80
N TYR A 138 -9.41 4.52 10.83
CA TYR A 138 -8.94 3.14 10.71
C TYR A 138 -9.81 2.19 11.53
N PRO A 139 -9.79 0.86 11.26
CA PRO A 139 -10.34 -0.14 12.18
C PRO A 139 -9.67 -0.07 13.55
N ASP A 140 -10.43 -0.32 14.63
CA ASP A 140 -9.90 -0.25 16.01
C ASP A 140 -8.73 -1.22 16.21
N TRP A 141 -8.85 -2.45 15.68
CA TRP A 141 -7.80 -3.46 15.81
C TRP A 141 -6.46 -3.02 15.20
N MET A 142 -6.52 -2.27 14.08
CA MET A 142 -5.32 -1.83 13.36
C MET A 142 -4.57 -0.76 14.14
N VAL A 143 -5.30 0.19 14.73
CA VAL A 143 -4.71 1.21 15.61
C VAL A 143 -4.11 0.56 16.84
N ALA A 144 -4.87 -0.29 17.54
CA ALA A 144 -4.40 -1.00 18.74
C ALA A 144 -3.17 -1.88 18.46
N ARG A 145 -3.12 -2.55 17.30
CA ARG A 145 -1.96 -3.34 16.87
C ARG A 145 -0.72 -2.47 16.70
N LEU A 146 -0.83 -1.36 15.96
CA LEU A 146 0.30 -0.49 15.72
C LEU A 146 0.74 0.25 16.99
N GLU A 147 -0.18 0.65 17.87
CA GLU A 147 0.15 1.20 19.18
C GLU A 147 0.94 0.20 20.05
N HIS A 148 0.53 -1.07 20.04
CA HIS A 148 1.23 -2.15 20.74
C HIS A 148 2.64 -2.38 20.17
N ASP A 149 2.78 -2.36 18.85
CA ASP A 149 4.01 -2.79 18.16
C ASP A 149 5.04 -1.66 18.01
N LEU A 150 4.61 -0.38 17.93
CA LEU A 150 5.45 0.80 17.71
C LEU A 150 5.45 1.80 18.88
N GLY A 151 4.49 1.69 19.81
CA GLY A 151 4.15 2.74 20.75
C GLY A 151 3.15 3.74 20.16
N ALA A 152 2.36 4.40 21.02
CA ALA A 152 1.25 5.24 20.61
C ALA A 152 1.69 6.42 19.70
N ASP A 153 2.77 7.12 20.06
CA ASP A 153 3.22 8.31 19.34
C ASP A 153 3.62 8.00 17.90
N ASP A 154 4.45 6.97 17.69
CA ASP A 154 4.88 6.56 16.34
C ASP A 154 3.73 5.94 15.54
N ALA A 155 2.85 5.18 16.18
CA ALA A 155 1.68 4.61 15.54
C ALA A 155 0.74 5.70 15.01
N HIS A 156 0.39 6.67 15.85
CA HIS A 156 -0.48 7.77 15.46
C HIS A 156 0.15 8.64 14.38
N ALA A 157 1.42 8.99 14.50
CA ALA A 157 2.14 9.78 13.49
C ALA A 157 2.20 9.05 12.13
N ALA A 158 2.43 7.73 12.12
CA ALA A 158 2.43 6.92 10.91
C ALA A 158 1.04 6.88 10.26
N LEU A 159 -0.01 6.65 11.05
CA LEU A 159 -1.39 6.62 10.58
C LEU A 159 -1.85 7.98 10.04
N GLU A 160 -1.49 9.08 10.72
CA GLU A 160 -1.74 10.44 10.22
C GLU A 160 -1.03 10.72 8.90
N GLN A 161 0.24 10.33 8.79
CA GLN A 161 0.99 10.50 7.55
C GLN A 161 0.37 9.70 6.40
N MET A 162 -0.10 8.48 6.66
CA MET A 162 -0.77 7.65 5.65
C MET A 162 -2.19 8.14 5.30
N ASN A 163 -2.75 9.11 6.01
CA ASN A 163 -3.98 9.80 5.62
C ASN A 163 -3.72 10.96 4.64
N ARG A 164 -2.48 11.33 4.42
CA ARG A 164 -2.11 12.30 3.38
C ARG A 164 -1.94 11.62 2.03
N PRO A 165 -2.15 12.34 0.91
CA PRO A 165 -1.80 11.82 -0.40
C PRO A 165 -0.34 11.37 -0.45
N ALA A 166 -0.10 10.16 -0.96
CA ALA A 166 1.25 9.62 -1.07
C ALA A 166 2.05 10.38 -2.15
N GLU A 167 3.27 10.74 -1.83
CA GLU A 167 4.17 11.38 -2.81
C GLU A 167 4.57 10.40 -3.91
N VAL A 168 4.62 10.88 -5.14
CA VAL A 168 5.06 10.09 -6.28
C VAL A 168 6.56 10.26 -6.43
N SER A 169 7.29 9.17 -6.31
CA SER A 169 8.72 9.14 -6.59
C SER A 169 8.99 8.36 -7.88
N THR A 170 9.88 8.90 -8.70
CA THR A 170 10.28 8.30 -9.98
C THR A 170 11.79 8.08 -9.98
N ARG A 171 12.22 6.87 -10.28
CA ARG A 171 13.62 6.52 -10.44
C ARG A 171 14.22 7.17 -11.70
N PRO A 172 15.57 7.26 -11.83
CA PRO A 172 16.21 7.81 -13.03
C PRO A 172 15.86 7.11 -14.33
N ASP A 173 15.49 5.80 -14.27
CA ASP A 173 15.04 5.01 -15.42
C ASP A 173 13.56 5.23 -15.79
N GLY A 174 12.89 6.17 -15.12
CA GLY A 174 11.48 6.50 -15.34
C GLY A 174 10.47 5.59 -14.62
N TYR A 175 10.94 4.59 -13.87
CA TYR A 175 10.03 3.71 -13.11
C TYR A 175 9.48 4.43 -11.87
N VAL A 176 8.16 4.44 -11.72
CA VAL A 176 7.50 5.01 -10.53
C VAL A 176 7.56 4.00 -9.39
N GLN A 177 8.29 4.33 -8.33
CA GLN A 177 8.49 3.46 -7.18
C GLN A 177 8.64 4.31 -5.91
N ASP A 178 8.02 3.87 -4.81
CA ASP A 178 8.18 4.51 -3.51
C ASP A 178 9.65 4.51 -3.04
N LEU A 179 10.05 5.57 -2.32
CA LEU A 179 11.43 5.74 -1.86
C LEU A 179 11.88 4.61 -0.94
N ALA A 180 11.06 4.21 0.04
CA ALA A 180 11.44 3.13 0.95
C ALA A 180 11.62 1.79 0.20
N SER A 181 10.82 1.55 -0.85
CA SER A 181 10.99 0.39 -1.73
C SER A 181 12.28 0.47 -2.57
N GLN A 182 12.71 1.66 -2.98
CA GLN A 182 14.00 1.88 -3.63
C GLN A 182 15.15 1.60 -2.66
N TRP A 183 15.06 2.09 -1.42
CA TRP A 183 16.08 1.86 -0.38
C TRP A 183 16.25 0.39 -0.02
N VAL A 184 15.17 -0.42 -0.07
CA VAL A 184 15.30 -1.89 0.07
C VAL A 184 16.15 -2.48 -1.06
N ALA A 185 15.99 -2.01 -2.31
CA ALA A 185 16.83 -2.48 -3.41
C ALA A 185 18.30 -2.05 -3.22
N GLU A 186 18.55 -0.85 -2.68
CA GLU A 186 19.90 -0.40 -2.30
C GLU A 186 20.53 -1.30 -1.22
N LEU A 187 19.76 -1.76 -0.23
CA LEU A 187 20.25 -2.67 0.82
C LEU A 187 20.70 -4.04 0.29
N VAL A 188 20.17 -4.47 -0.85
CA VAL A 188 20.64 -5.71 -1.48
C VAL A 188 22.09 -5.57 -1.92
N ASP A 189 22.52 -4.40 -2.37
CA ASP A 189 23.91 -4.05 -2.75
C ASP A 189 24.59 -5.14 -3.59
N PRO A 190 24.03 -5.51 -4.76
CA PRO A 190 24.60 -6.59 -5.57
C PRO A 190 25.95 -6.18 -6.15
N GLN A 191 26.95 -7.06 -6.04
CA GLN A 191 28.29 -6.81 -6.56
C GLN A 191 28.44 -7.33 -8.00
N PRO A 192 29.33 -6.74 -8.81
CA PRO A 192 29.57 -7.23 -10.17
C PRO A 192 29.88 -8.73 -10.22
N GLY A 193 29.17 -9.43 -11.11
CA GLY A 193 29.32 -10.87 -11.29
C GLY A 193 28.54 -11.75 -10.29
N GLU A 194 27.92 -11.18 -9.26
CA GLU A 194 27.04 -11.92 -8.34
C GLU A 194 25.76 -12.39 -9.03
N ARG A 195 25.20 -13.48 -8.53
CA ARG A 195 23.88 -13.99 -8.89
C ARG A 195 22.88 -13.61 -7.81
N VAL A 196 21.87 -12.85 -8.18
CA VAL A 196 20.84 -12.35 -7.28
C VAL A 196 19.49 -12.93 -7.65
N LEU A 197 18.75 -13.40 -6.66
CA LEU A 197 17.35 -13.79 -6.80
C LEU A 197 16.47 -12.77 -6.09
N ASP A 198 15.51 -12.17 -6.80
CA ASP A 198 14.33 -11.54 -6.20
C ASP A 198 13.20 -12.59 -6.18
N MET A 199 12.89 -13.14 -4.99
CA MET A 199 12.04 -14.33 -4.84
C MET A 199 10.54 -14.00 -4.96
N CYS A 200 10.13 -12.75 -4.68
CA CYS A 200 8.73 -12.29 -4.72
C CYS A 200 8.58 -11.04 -5.60
N ALA A 201 9.22 -11.05 -6.75
CA ALA A 201 9.59 -9.90 -7.55
C ALA A 201 8.43 -9.06 -8.11
N GLY A 202 7.25 -9.62 -8.30
CA GLY A 202 6.15 -8.91 -8.97
C GLY A 202 5.71 -7.63 -8.23
N PRO A 203 5.53 -6.51 -8.91
CA PRO A 203 5.51 -6.31 -10.37
C PRO A 203 6.89 -6.00 -11.01
N GLY A 204 8.02 -6.03 -10.28
CA GLY A 204 9.34 -5.86 -10.84
C GLY A 204 10.10 -4.61 -10.41
N GLY A 205 9.57 -3.79 -9.52
CA GLY A 205 10.21 -2.54 -9.10
C GLY A 205 11.59 -2.76 -8.50
N LYS A 206 11.75 -3.72 -7.57
CA LYS A 206 13.05 -4.05 -6.95
C LYS A 206 13.93 -4.83 -7.93
N ALA A 207 13.40 -5.86 -8.61
CA ALA A 207 14.16 -6.64 -9.58
C ALA A 207 14.78 -5.78 -10.69
N THR A 208 14.05 -4.79 -11.24
CA THR A 208 14.58 -3.87 -12.25
C THR A 208 15.61 -2.91 -11.70
N ALA A 209 15.48 -2.47 -10.44
CA ALA A 209 16.51 -1.67 -9.78
C ALA A 209 17.81 -2.46 -9.60
N LEU A 210 17.72 -3.72 -9.16
CA LEU A 210 18.87 -4.62 -9.00
C LEU A 210 19.56 -4.93 -10.33
N ALA A 211 18.80 -5.06 -11.42
CA ALA A 211 19.34 -5.33 -12.75
C ALA A 211 20.13 -4.16 -13.35
N GLY A 212 20.06 -2.97 -12.75
CA GLY A 212 20.91 -1.82 -13.10
C GLY A 212 22.37 -1.96 -12.63
N SER A 213 22.69 -2.99 -11.84
CA SER A 213 24.06 -3.38 -11.46
C SER A 213 24.63 -4.39 -12.46
N ASP A 214 25.95 -4.62 -12.40
CA ASP A 214 26.61 -5.65 -13.21
C ASP A 214 26.42 -7.08 -12.66
N ALA A 215 25.37 -7.31 -11.89
CA ALA A 215 24.99 -8.62 -11.34
C ALA A 215 24.02 -9.36 -12.27
N THR A 216 24.01 -10.67 -12.14
CA THR A 216 23.05 -11.55 -12.84
C THR A 216 21.78 -11.69 -12.03
N VAL A 217 20.73 -10.95 -12.37
CA VAL A 217 19.48 -10.92 -11.61
C VAL A 217 18.43 -11.85 -12.21
N VAL A 218 17.91 -12.75 -11.38
CA VAL A 218 16.73 -13.58 -11.65
C VAL A 218 15.57 -13.08 -10.81
N ALA A 219 14.42 -12.88 -11.42
CA ALA A 219 13.21 -12.49 -10.75
C ALA A 219 12.19 -13.63 -10.75
N ALA A 220 11.62 -13.97 -9.61
CA ALA A 220 10.60 -15.00 -9.48
C ALA A 220 9.33 -14.45 -8.81
N ASP A 221 8.16 -14.91 -9.22
CA ASP A 221 6.89 -14.65 -8.54
C ASP A 221 5.99 -15.87 -8.69
N SER A 222 5.26 -16.24 -7.64
CA SER A 222 4.36 -17.40 -7.67
C SER A 222 3.19 -17.24 -8.65
N ARG A 223 2.79 -16.02 -8.94
CA ARG A 223 1.69 -15.68 -9.86
C ARG A 223 2.23 -15.37 -11.25
N ARG A 224 1.88 -16.21 -12.23
CA ARG A 224 2.35 -16.08 -13.63
C ARG A 224 2.14 -14.67 -14.21
N HIS A 225 0.98 -14.06 -13.96
CA HIS A 225 0.71 -12.72 -14.47
C HIS A 225 1.63 -11.65 -13.84
N ARG A 226 2.03 -11.82 -12.57
CA ARG A 226 2.97 -10.93 -11.91
C ARG A 226 4.40 -11.11 -12.44
N ALA A 227 4.81 -12.35 -12.69
CA ALA A 227 6.09 -12.64 -13.36
C ALA A 227 6.13 -12.02 -14.76
N SER A 228 5.03 -12.04 -15.52
CA SER A 228 4.94 -11.35 -16.83
C SER A 228 5.12 -9.83 -16.66
N LEU A 229 4.50 -9.21 -15.65
CA LEU A 229 4.67 -7.77 -15.41
C LEU A 229 6.13 -7.40 -15.08
N VAL A 230 6.89 -8.29 -14.44
CA VAL A 230 8.34 -8.08 -14.20
C VAL A 230 9.07 -7.97 -15.55
N ALA A 231 8.83 -8.89 -16.47
CA ALA A 231 9.45 -8.88 -17.80
C ALA A 231 9.05 -7.62 -18.60
N ASP A 232 7.77 -7.24 -18.57
CA ASP A 232 7.27 -6.03 -19.25
C ASP A 232 7.92 -4.75 -18.67
N ASN A 233 8.08 -4.68 -17.36
CA ASN A 233 8.69 -3.55 -16.70
C ASN A 233 10.21 -3.50 -16.90
N ALA A 234 10.90 -4.63 -16.98
CA ALA A 234 12.31 -4.70 -17.36
C ALA A 234 12.51 -4.16 -18.78
N ALA A 235 11.64 -4.55 -19.72
CA ALA A 235 11.68 -4.03 -21.09
C ALA A 235 11.44 -2.50 -21.14
N LYS A 236 10.49 -1.97 -20.36
CA LYS A 236 10.20 -0.53 -20.29
C LYS A 236 11.34 0.28 -19.70
N THR A 237 12.03 -0.24 -18.69
CA THR A 237 13.18 0.43 -18.06
C THR A 237 14.50 0.20 -18.78
N GLY A 238 14.50 -0.64 -19.83
CA GLY A 238 15.70 -0.91 -20.63
C GLY A 238 16.75 -1.77 -19.93
N VAL A 239 16.37 -2.48 -18.82
CA VAL A 239 17.29 -3.35 -18.10
C VAL A 239 17.12 -4.82 -18.50
N SER A 240 18.21 -5.60 -18.38
CA SER A 240 18.21 -7.03 -18.68
C SER A 240 18.16 -7.85 -17.39
N LEU A 241 17.17 -8.73 -17.29
CA LEU A 241 17.10 -9.79 -16.29
C LEU A 241 17.61 -11.10 -16.90
N ALA A 242 18.30 -11.92 -16.13
CA ALA A 242 18.65 -13.28 -16.54
C ALA A 242 17.41 -14.17 -16.72
N GLY A 243 16.33 -13.82 -16.06
CA GLY A 243 15.02 -14.44 -16.25
C GLY A 243 13.95 -13.83 -15.36
N ALA A 244 12.69 -13.85 -15.86
CA ALA A 244 11.49 -13.59 -15.09
C ALA A 244 10.66 -14.88 -15.06
N VAL A 245 10.58 -15.53 -13.88
CA VAL A 245 10.11 -16.93 -13.75
C VAL A 245 8.84 -16.98 -12.88
N ALA A 246 7.83 -17.69 -13.36
CA ALA A 246 6.69 -18.04 -12.51
C ALA A 246 7.09 -19.25 -11.65
N ALA A 247 7.42 -19.01 -10.37
CA ALA A 247 7.90 -20.03 -9.45
C ALA A 247 7.37 -19.82 -8.04
N ASN A 248 7.03 -20.91 -7.36
CA ASN A 248 6.70 -20.89 -5.95
C ASN A 248 7.99 -20.87 -5.12
N GLY A 249 8.20 -19.81 -4.30
CA GLY A 249 9.39 -19.67 -3.44
C GLY A 249 9.60 -20.83 -2.49
N LEU A 250 8.53 -21.43 -1.97
CA LEU A 250 8.58 -22.60 -1.08
C LEU A 250 8.94 -23.90 -1.80
N ARG A 251 8.81 -23.96 -3.12
CA ARG A 251 9.18 -25.08 -3.99
C ARG A 251 10.00 -24.56 -5.16
N SER A 252 11.10 -23.93 -4.82
CA SER A 252 11.96 -23.26 -5.79
C SER A 252 12.47 -24.23 -6.86
N PRO A 253 12.45 -23.85 -8.15
CA PRO A 253 13.03 -24.67 -9.23
C PRO A 253 14.57 -24.54 -9.28
N PHE A 254 15.16 -23.68 -8.49
CA PHE A 254 16.60 -23.44 -8.49
C PHE A 254 17.33 -24.44 -7.61
N ARG A 255 18.56 -24.75 -7.98
CA ARG A 255 19.41 -25.64 -7.19
C ARG A 255 19.82 -24.94 -5.89
N PRO A 256 19.97 -25.69 -4.77
CA PRO A 256 20.55 -25.15 -3.54
C PRO A 256 21.90 -24.49 -3.79
N GLY A 257 22.23 -23.47 -3.03
CA GLY A 257 23.52 -22.79 -3.10
C GLY A 257 23.81 -22.09 -4.44
N THR A 258 22.78 -21.68 -5.18
CA THR A 258 22.95 -21.06 -6.53
C THR A 258 23.26 -19.58 -6.46
N PHE A 259 22.71 -18.86 -5.48
CA PHE A 259 22.72 -17.40 -5.44
C PHE A 259 23.68 -16.85 -4.40
N ASP A 260 24.26 -15.71 -4.71
CA ASP A 260 25.06 -14.91 -3.78
C ASP A 260 24.16 -14.12 -2.84
N ARG A 261 23.05 -13.63 -3.36
CA ARG A 261 22.03 -12.87 -2.60
C ARG A 261 20.64 -13.31 -2.99
N VAL A 262 19.78 -13.41 -2.00
CA VAL A 262 18.33 -13.61 -2.20
C VAL A 262 17.58 -12.50 -1.50
N LEU A 263 16.81 -11.72 -2.26
CA LEU A 263 15.83 -10.78 -1.75
C LEU A 263 14.50 -11.50 -1.56
N VAL A 264 13.98 -11.43 -0.36
CA VAL A 264 12.63 -11.87 0.01
C VAL A 264 11.82 -10.62 0.38
N ASP A 265 11.36 -9.88 -0.66
CA ASP A 265 10.36 -8.82 -0.48
C ASP A 265 8.99 -9.48 -0.39
N ALA A 266 8.68 -9.97 0.80
CA ALA A 266 7.63 -10.96 1.00
C ALA A 266 6.20 -10.38 0.85
N PRO A 267 5.23 -11.20 0.44
CA PRO A 267 3.84 -10.83 0.56
C PRO A 267 3.52 -10.54 2.03
N CYS A 268 2.88 -9.41 2.30
CA CYS A 268 2.62 -8.93 3.65
C CYS A 268 1.25 -8.23 3.72
N SER A 269 0.82 -7.90 4.94
CA SER A 269 -0.44 -7.18 5.19
C SER A 269 -0.49 -5.80 4.52
N GLY A 270 0.67 -5.20 4.26
CA GLY A 270 0.78 -3.89 3.63
C GLY A 270 0.33 -2.75 4.54
N LEU A 271 0.37 -2.90 5.85
CA LEU A 271 -0.04 -1.86 6.80
C LEU A 271 0.92 -0.66 6.81
N GLY A 272 2.06 -0.73 6.14
CA GLY A 272 2.95 0.40 5.90
C GLY A 272 2.62 1.22 4.65
N VAL A 273 1.75 0.73 3.75
CA VAL A 273 1.47 1.37 2.44
C VAL A 273 0.03 1.88 2.29
N LEU A 274 -0.69 2.07 3.40
CA LEU A 274 -2.11 2.47 3.40
C LEU A 274 -2.35 3.87 2.84
N GLY A 275 -1.32 4.70 2.73
CA GLY A 275 -1.38 5.98 2.02
C GLY A 275 -1.65 5.80 0.51
N ARG A 276 -1.03 4.80 -0.12
CA ARG A 276 -1.20 4.45 -1.54
C ARG A 276 -2.34 3.49 -1.78
N ARG A 277 -2.60 2.60 -0.83
CA ARG A 277 -3.64 1.56 -0.89
C ARG A 277 -4.71 1.83 0.16
N ALA A 278 -5.38 2.98 0.01
CA ALA A 278 -6.36 3.46 0.98
C ALA A 278 -7.47 2.44 1.29
N ASP A 279 -7.91 1.68 0.29
CA ASP A 279 -8.94 0.65 0.41
C ASP A 279 -8.47 -0.62 1.15
N ALA A 280 -7.15 -0.87 1.25
CA ALA A 280 -6.62 -2.04 1.96
C ALA A 280 -6.97 -2.01 3.46
N ARG A 281 -7.04 -0.82 4.08
CA ARG A 281 -7.42 -0.68 5.50
C ARG A 281 -8.80 -1.24 5.84
N TRP A 282 -9.66 -1.42 4.84
CA TRP A 282 -11.03 -1.92 4.99
C TRP A 282 -11.20 -3.39 4.59
N ARG A 283 -10.10 -4.04 4.20
CA ARG A 283 -10.09 -5.42 3.68
C ARG A 283 -9.22 -6.35 4.48
N VAL A 284 -8.12 -5.81 5.01
CA VAL A 284 -7.18 -6.60 5.83
C VAL A 284 -7.83 -6.87 7.18
N GLU A 285 -7.79 -8.13 7.59
CA GLU A 285 -8.29 -8.61 8.88
C GLU A 285 -7.11 -9.00 9.79
N PRO A 286 -7.31 -9.06 11.12
CA PRO A 286 -6.24 -9.45 12.05
C PRO A 286 -5.57 -10.79 11.71
N ASP A 287 -6.37 -11.78 11.30
CA ASP A 287 -5.89 -13.13 10.97
C ASP A 287 -4.99 -13.15 9.73
N ASP A 288 -5.20 -12.22 8.78
CA ASP A 288 -4.34 -12.09 7.59
C ASP A 288 -2.89 -11.79 7.98
N VAL A 289 -2.67 -10.97 9.02
CA VAL A 289 -1.33 -10.63 9.52
C VAL A 289 -0.60 -11.88 9.99
N GLU A 290 -1.28 -12.72 10.77
CA GLU A 290 -0.70 -13.95 11.33
C GLU A 290 -0.48 -15.03 10.25
N GLU A 291 -1.37 -15.11 9.26
CA GLU A 291 -1.22 -16.04 8.12
C GLU A 291 -0.04 -15.64 7.23
N LEU A 292 0.08 -14.34 6.96
CA LEU A 292 1.18 -13.82 6.15
C LEU A 292 2.51 -13.94 6.88
N ALA A 293 2.56 -13.73 8.20
CA ALA A 293 3.77 -13.93 8.98
C ALA A 293 4.28 -15.38 8.91
N ARG A 294 3.37 -16.37 8.98
CA ARG A 294 3.75 -17.79 8.80
C ARG A 294 4.34 -18.05 7.40
N LEU A 295 3.70 -17.54 6.37
CA LEU A 295 4.21 -17.66 4.99
C LEU A 295 5.57 -16.98 4.83
N GLN A 296 5.79 -15.83 5.47
CA GLN A 296 7.05 -15.09 5.44
C GLN A 296 8.17 -15.88 6.10
N ALA A 297 7.93 -16.50 7.25
CA ALA A 297 8.88 -17.38 7.91
C ALA A 297 9.31 -18.54 6.99
N GLU A 298 8.35 -19.21 6.35
CA GLU A 298 8.63 -20.29 5.41
C GLU A 298 9.44 -19.82 4.18
N LEU A 299 9.10 -18.62 3.62
CA LEU A 299 9.83 -18.05 2.47
C LEU A 299 11.26 -17.68 2.83
N VAL A 300 11.48 -17.07 3.99
CA VAL A 300 12.83 -16.73 4.46
C VAL A 300 13.65 -18.01 4.71
N GLY A 301 13.05 -19.02 5.37
CA GLY A 301 13.69 -20.32 5.55
C GLY A 301 14.09 -20.98 4.23
N ALA A 302 13.19 -20.95 3.22
CA ALA A 302 13.50 -21.46 1.88
C ALA A 302 14.62 -20.67 1.19
N ALA A 303 14.73 -19.37 1.40
CA ALA A 303 15.77 -18.52 0.82
C ALA A 303 17.17 -18.93 1.31
N PHE A 304 17.32 -19.32 2.58
CA PHE A 304 18.60 -19.81 3.12
C PHE A 304 19.11 -21.08 2.38
N GLY A 305 18.21 -21.93 1.90
CA GLY A 305 18.60 -23.08 1.07
C GLY A 305 19.12 -22.70 -0.32
N LEU A 306 18.87 -21.51 -0.80
CA LEU A 306 19.23 -21.06 -2.15
C LEU A 306 20.54 -20.27 -2.21
N ILE A 307 21.00 -19.71 -1.09
CA ILE A 307 22.26 -18.97 -1.03
C ILE A 307 23.44 -19.92 -0.90
N ARG A 308 24.57 -19.54 -1.51
CA ARG A 308 25.86 -20.21 -1.33
C ARG A 308 26.45 -19.91 0.06
N PRO A 309 27.41 -20.69 0.56
CA PRO A 309 28.18 -20.32 1.75
C PRO A 309 28.76 -18.89 1.60
N GLY A 310 28.64 -18.06 2.62
CA GLY A 310 29.01 -16.64 2.60
C GLY A 310 28.04 -15.72 1.88
N GLY A 311 26.94 -16.24 1.37
CA GLY A 311 25.87 -15.47 0.73
C GLY A 311 24.97 -14.72 1.72
N ALA A 312 24.06 -13.90 1.21
CA ALA A 312 23.17 -13.10 2.03
C ALA A 312 21.69 -13.31 1.67
N VAL A 313 20.82 -13.31 2.68
CA VAL A 313 19.37 -13.20 2.55
C VAL A 313 18.96 -11.83 3.05
N ILE A 314 18.22 -11.09 2.21
CA ILE A 314 17.65 -9.80 2.55
C ILE A 314 16.14 -10.01 2.66
N TYR A 315 15.61 -9.87 3.87
CA TYR A 315 14.17 -9.91 4.10
C TYR A 315 13.63 -8.50 4.17
N SER A 316 12.51 -8.25 3.49
CA SER A 316 11.79 -6.97 3.57
C SER A 316 10.28 -7.15 3.46
N VAL A 317 9.54 -6.26 4.12
CA VAL A 317 8.07 -6.18 4.06
C VAL A 317 7.60 -4.74 4.17
N CYS A 318 6.53 -4.40 3.44
CA CYS A 318 5.89 -3.09 3.51
C CYS A 318 4.82 -3.03 4.63
N THR A 319 5.20 -3.46 5.82
CA THR A 319 4.37 -3.43 7.03
C THR A 319 5.23 -3.05 8.24
N MET A 320 4.56 -2.71 9.34
CA MET A 320 5.22 -2.26 10.58
C MET A 320 4.81 -3.12 11.78
N THR A 321 4.06 -4.19 11.54
CA THR A 321 3.56 -5.06 12.62
C THR A 321 4.64 -6.00 13.13
N ARG A 322 4.70 -6.23 14.44
CA ARG A 322 5.67 -7.12 15.06
C ARG A 322 5.67 -8.56 14.52
N PRO A 323 4.49 -9.19 14.26
CA PRO A 323 4.45 -10.55 13.69
C PRO A 323 5.19 -10.68 12.35
N GLU A 324 5.10 -9.65 11.48
CA GLU A 324 5.69 -9.63 10.16
C GLU A 324 7.10 -9.02 10.12
N THR A 325 7.62 -8.54 11.24
CA THR A 325 8.94 -7.88 11.35
C THR A 325 9.83 -8.59 12.35
N VAL A 326 9.83 -8.16 13.60
CA VAL A 326 10.71 -8.69 14.66
C VAL A 326 10.49 -10.18 14.91
N ALA A 327 9.25 -10.68 14.82
CA ALA A 327 8.98 -12.11 15.04
C ALA A 327 9.57 -12.98 13.93
N ILE A 328 9.66 -12.49 12.69
CA ILE A 328 10.34 -13.20 11.61
C ILE A 328 11.85 -13.24 11.87
N ASP A 329 12.44 -12.15 12.37
CA ASP A 329 13.84 -12.13 12.76
C ASP A 329 14.13 -13.09 13.92
N GLU A 330 13.26 -13.16 14.93
CA GLU A 330 13.35 -14.12 16.04
C GLU A 330 13.27 -15.57 15.53
N PHE A 331 12.39 -15.86 14.57
CA PHE A 331 12.32 -17.16 13.91
C PHE A 331 13.64 -17.52 13.21
N VAL A 332 14.22 -16.58 12.44
CA VAL A 332 15.50 -16.80 11.77
C VAL A 332 16.63 -17.04 12.79
N ALA A 333 16.61 -16.33 13.93
CA ALA A 333 17.61 -16.55 14.98
C ALA A 333 17.57 -17.97 15.58
N GLN A 334 16.40 -18.60 15.60
CA GLN A 334 16.20 -19.97 16.09
C GLN A 334 16.57 -21.03 15.05
N GLU A 335 16.11 -20.86 13.80
CA GLU A 335 16.28 -21.86 12.75
C GLU A 335 17.66 -21.77 12.05
N HIS A 336 18.27 -20.58 12.05
CA HIS A 336 19.56 -20.30 11.41
C HIS A 336 20.49 -19.54 12.37
N PRO A 337 20.88 -20.14 13.52
CA PRO A 337 21.67 -19.46 14.56
C PRO A 337 23.06 -19.00 14.08
N ASP A 338 23.60 -19.62 13.04
CA ASP A 338 24.88 -19.25 12.44
C ASP A 338 24.78 -18.07 11.44
N ALA A 339 23.59 -17.60 11.14
CA ALA A 339 23.40 -16.45 10.28
C ALA A 339 23.70 -15.14 11.05
N ALA A 340 24.76 -14.46 10.65
CA ALA A 340 25.13 -13.18 11.21
C ALA A 340 24.23 -12.07 10.65
N ILE A 341 23.87 -11.09 11.49
CA ILE A 341 23.19 -9.88 11.04
C ILE A 341 24.24 -8.92 10.43
N VAL A 342 23.90 -8.38 9.25
CA VAL A 342 24.61 -7.22 8.70
C VAL A 342 23.85 -5.96 9.13
N PRO A 343 24.43 -5.11 9.99
CA PRO A 343 23.73 -3.93 10.49
C PRO A 343 23.39 -2.95 9.37
N ILE A 344 22.16 -2.45 9.35
CA ILE A 344 21.75 -1.34 8.49
C ILE A 344 22.10 -0.05 9.22
N THR A 345 23.14 0.66 8.74
CA THR A 345 23.68 1.86 9.39
C THR A 345 23.24 3.16 8.71
N ASP A 346 22.46 3.06 7.65
CA ASP A 346 21.92 4.20 6.94
C ASP A 346 20.91 4.97 7.81
N SER A 347 21.11 6.26 7.97
CA SER A 347 20.31 7.12 8.84
C SER A 347 18.85 7.29 8.43
N ARG A 348 18.48 6.85 7.22
CA ARG A 348 17.09 6.79 6.74
C ARG A 348 16.28 5.73 7.49
N TRP A 349 16.95 4.76 8.12
CA TRP A 349 16.35 3.63 8.80
C TRP A 349 16.51 3.75 10.31
N ARG A 350 15.43 3.52 11.06
CA ARG A 350 15.47 3.40 12.51
C ARG A 350 15.79 1.96 12.90
N SER A 351 16.60 1.77 13.93
CA SER A 351 16.82 0.43 14.51
C SER A 351 15.49 -0.17 15.00
N HIS A 352 15.19 -1.41 14.63
CA HIS A 352 13.98 -2.12 15.03
C HIS A 352 14.26 -3.62 15.20
N GLY A 353 14.35 -4.10 16.44
CA GLY A 353 14.90 -5.43 16.72
C GLY A 353 16.37 -5.51 16.26
N ARG A 354 16.74 -6.57 15.52
CA ARG A 354 18.04 -6.71 14.88
C ARG A 354 18.06 -6.19 13.44
N GLY A 355 16.89 -5.80 12.89
CA GLY A 355 16.72 -5.16 11.60
C GLY A 355 16.51 -3.66 11.72
N ALA A 356 15.88 -3.07 10.71
CA ALA A 356 15.61 -1.64 10.64
C ALA A 356 14.25 -1.34 9.99
N LEU A 357 13.65 -0.22 10.37
CA LEU A 357 12.32 0.21 10.00
C LEU A 357 12.34 1.65 9.47
N VAL A 358 11.66 1.91 8.37
CA VAL A 358 11.29 3.24 7.92
C VAL A 358 9.85 3.48 8.33
N LEU A 359 9.57 4.57 9.02
CA LEU A 359 8.21 4.98 9.34
C LEU A 359 7.70 6.04 8.35
N PRO A 360 6.40 6.01 8.00
CA PRO A 360 5.84 6.94 7.01
C PRO A 360 6.09 8.42 7.30
N GLN A 361 6.03 8.82 8.57
CA GLN A 361 6.23 10.20 9.02
C GLN A 361 7.66 10.71 8.87
N ASP A 362 8.66 9.83 8.83
CA ASP A 362 10.07 10.25 8.80
C ASP A 362 10.46 10.87 7.47
N HIS A 363 9.97 10.28 6.37
CA HIS A 363 10.40 10.66 5.03
C HIS A 363 9.24 10.82 4.04
N ARG A 364 8.01 10.85 4.50
CA ARG A 364 6.77 10.91 3.68
C ARG A 364 6.71 9.79 2.63
N THR A 365 7.17 8.61 3.02
CA THR A 365 7.25 7.41 2.18
C THR A 365 6.41 6.28 2.78
N ASP A 366 6.45 5.12 2.18
CA ASP A 366 5.80 3.93 2.74
C ASP A 366 6.55 3.43 3.99
N GLY A 367 5.83 2.82 4.94
CA GLY A 367 6.43 2.09 6.05
C GLY A 367 7.06 0.79 5.55
N MET A 368 8.33 0.55 5.89
CA MET A 368 9.09 -0.58 5.38
C MET A 368 10.04 -1.14 6.42
N PHE A 369 10.02 -2.45 6.63
CA PHE A 369 11.02 -3.16 7.44
C PHE A 369 12.00 -3.90 6.57
N ALA A 370 13.28 -3.98 7.01
CA ALA A 370 14.30 -4.79 6.38
C ALA A 370 15.29 -5.36 7.41
N VAL A 371 15.82 -6.55 7.12
CA VAL A 371 16.93 -7.16 7.83
C VAL A 371 17.80 -7.95 6.86
N ILE A 372 19.11 -7.95 7.09
CA ILE A 372 20.11 -8.60 6.23
C ILE A 372 20.80 -9.69 7.04
N TYR A 373 20.70 -10.92 6.55
CA TYR A 373 21.38 -12.11 7.11
C TYR A 373 22.52 -12.52 6.21
N LYS A 374 23.66 -12.85 6.78
CA LYS A 374 24.83 -13.36 6.07
C LYS A 374 25.24 -14.70 6.67
N THR A 375 25.37 -15.73 5.82
CA THR A 375 25.88 -17.03 6.26
C THR A 375 27.39 -17.01 6.33
N SER A 376 27.95 -17.91 7.15
CA SER A 376 29.40 -18.14 7.22
C SER A 376 29.95 -18.59 5.86
N GLY A 377 31.11 -18.09 5.48
CA GLY A 377 31.88 -18.67 4.35
C GLY A 377 32.35 -20.07 4.74
N GLY A 378 32.17 -21.02 3.84
CA GLY A 378 32.64 -22.39 4.03
C GLY A 378 34.18 -22.48 4.03
#